data_5ec4d0f92f7fec4d911fa312276dccaa
#
_entry.id   5ec4d0f92f7fec4d911fa312276dccaa
#
_cell.length_a   1.000
_cell.length_b   1.000
_cell.length_c   1.000
_cell.angle_alpha   90.00
_cell.angle_beta   90.00
_cell.angle_gamma   90.00
#
_symmetry.space_group_name_H-M   'P 1'
#
loop_
_entity.id
_entity.type
_entity.pdbx_description
1 polymer ?
#
loop_
_entity_poly.entity_id
_entity_poly.type
_entity_poly.pdbx_seq_one_letter_code
_entity_poly.pdbx_strand_id
1 'polypeptide(L)'
;MLQKKLAICIVLTLTLTGCSSAKTSDKSSSDKTKPAVTTNVKTTTDPKTTNNVTTTTPEAKKPDVTPTVEEKPVVPVVLPNTSGLQTKTIGWSWEYSPRDSATLLSKYQGYAYGDTSKKIIYLTFDEGYENGYTPSILDTLKANNVPAAFFCTSPFITGTFNGVKNETLLKRMMNEGHIIGNHSVQHKSMPIFTDESAFDAELTGVESAINNIPGIKMSKFFRPPMGEFSELSLYYTQKLGYKSIFFAFAYNDYTVDNQPDPVAAKAKILQYTKPGIIILLHAVSKTNATILDSLIKEWKSQGYEFKTLNELP
;
A
#
# COMPACT_ATOMS: atom_id res chain seq x y z
N MET A 1 47.29 4.07 38.11
CA MET A 1 46.43 4.86 39.01
C MET A 1 44.97 4.65 38.57
N LEU A 2 44.22 3.95 39.39
CA LEU A 2 42.88 3.43 39.13
C LEU A 2 41.89 4.40 39.79
N GLN A 3 41.03 5.05 39.03
CA GLN A 3 39.90 5.79 39.60
C GLN A 3 38.59 5.09 39.31
N LYS A 4 38.02 4.49 40.32
CA LYS A 4 36.66 3.97 40.38
C LYS A 4 35.69 5.14 40.46
N LYS A 5 34.70 5.19 39.57
CA LYS A 5 33.51 6.05 39.71
C LYS A 5 32.35 5.22 40.19
N LEU A 6 31.82 5.60 41.31
CA LEU A 6 30.72 5.07 42.07
C LEU A 6 29.39 5.46 41.42
N ALA A 7 28.54 4.50 41.14
CA ALA A 7 27.16 4.75 40.69
C ALA A 7 26.24 4.77 41.92
N ILE A 8 25.53 5.86 42.10
CA ILE A 8 24.50 6.03 43.15
C ILE A 8 23.15 5.68 42.53
N CYS A 9 22.53 4.58 42.99
CA CYS A 9 21.14 4.27 42.73
C CYS A 9 20.27 5.06 43.73
N ILE A 10 19.39 5.92 43.20
CA ILE A 10 18.32 6.54 44.01
C ILE A 10 17.05 5.72 43.70
N VAL A 11 16.60 5.01 44.74
CA VAL A 11 15.29 4.33 44.76
C VAL A 11 14.27 5.33 45.28
N LEU A 12 13.29 5.69 44.47
CA LEU A 12 12.18 6.53 44.88
C LEU A 12 10.94 5.63 45.06
N THR A 13 10.58 5.38 46.33
CA THR A 13 9.34 4.72 46.72
C THR A 13 8.21 5.74 46.75
N LEU A 14 7.17 5.55 45.93
CA LEU A 14 5.93 6.29 46.11
C LEU A 14 4.84 5.38 46.70
N THR A 15 4.33 5.81 47.83
CA THR A 15 3.25 5.20 48.60
C THR A 15 1.89 5.47 47.98
N LEU A 16 1.08 4.41 47.90
CA LEU A 16 -0.35 4.49 47.59
C LEU A 16 -1.14 5.04 48.78
N THR A 17 -1.99 6.00 48.54
CA THR A 17 -3.14 6.27 49.41
C THR A 17 -4.42 6.21 48.59
N GLY A 18 -5.24 5.25 48.92
CA GLY A 18 -6.58 5.10 48.36
C GLY A 18 -7.58 6.00 49.09
N CYS A 19 -8.61 6.40 48.44
CA CYS A 19 -9.90 6.74 49.05
C CYS A 19 -11.07 6.34 48.15
N SER A 20 -12.01 5.70 48.81
CA SER A 20 -13.20 5.01 48.39
C SER A 20 -14.41 5.95 48.40
N SER A 21 -15.53 5.48 47.78
CA SER A 21 -16.95 5.86 47.97
C SER A 21 -17.46 6.97 47.01
N ALA A 22 -18.66 6.91 46.47
CA ALA A 22 -19.84 6.09 46.72
C ALA A 22 -20.81 6.18 45.50
N LYS A 23 -21.70 5.20 45.45
CA LYS A 23 -22.91 5.09 44.59
C LYS A 23 -23.89 6.22 44.80
N THR A 24 -24.64 6.58 43.74
CA THR A 24 -26.10 6.67 43.83
C THR A 24 -26.73 6.48 42.45
N SER A 25 -27.69 5.62 42.45
CA SER A 25 -28.74 5.33 41.46
C SER A 25 -29.74 6.48 41.40
N ASP A 26 -30.35 6.73 40.23
CA ASP A 26 -31.81 6.70 40.15
C ASP A 26 -32.34 6.63 38.70
N LYS A 27 -33.48 5.95 38.64
CA LYS A 27 -34.35 5.61 37.52
C LYS A 27 -35.25 6.78 37.14
N SER A 28 -35.75 6.76 35.90
CA SER A 28 -37.14 6.89 35.47
C SER A 28 -37.18 7.32 34.02
N SER A 29 -37.68 6.59 33.10
CA SER A 29 -39.00 6.08 32.67
C SER A 29 -39.71 7.04 31.72
N SER A 30 -40.16 6.42 30.63
CA SER A 30 -41.34 6.67 29.78
C SER A 30 -41.33 7.95 28.91
N ASP A 31 -41.90 8.01 27.73
CA ASP A 31 -42.93 7.23 27.04
C ASP A 31 -43.04 7.69 25.58
N LYS A 32 -43.37 6.76 24.71
CA LYS A 32 -44.17 6.79 23.48
C LYS A 32 -44.43 8.12 22.75
N THR A 33 -44.24 8.17 21.44
CA THR A 33 -45.35 8.04 20.48
C THR A 33 -44.88 8.04 19.02
N LYS A 34 -45.35 7.05 18.31
CA LYS A 34 -45.44 6.99 16.85
C LYS A 34 -46.78 7.58 16.43
N PRO A 35 -46.94 8.14 15.24
CA PRO A 35 -47.92 7.56 14.34
C PRO A 35 -47.42 7.31 12.91
N ALA A 36 -47.90 6.21 12.40
CA ALA A 36 -48.00 5.87 11.00
C ALA A 36 -49.33 6.37 10.44
N VAL A 37 -49.45 6.51 9.14
CA VAL A 37 -50.63 6.46 8.25
C VAL A 37 -50.23 7.13 6.93
N THR A 38 -50.47 6.72 5.69
CA THR A 38 -51.16 5.65 4.99
C THR A 38 -51.03 5.99 3.49
N THR A 39 -50.77 4.98 2.72
CA THR A 39 -51.05 4.74 1.29
C THR A 39 -51.95 5.74 0.53
N ASN A 40 -51.58 6.04 -0.74
CA ASN A 40 -52.54 5.89 -1.82
C ASN A 40 -51.88 5.63 -3.18
N VAL A 41 -52.32 4.55 -3.78
CA VAL A 41 -52.15 4.07 -5.15
C VAL A 41 -53.08 4.86 -6.07
N LYS A 42 -52.62 5.26 -7.25
CA LYS A 42 -53.51 5.39 -8.40
C LYS A 42 -52.80 5.12 -9.71
N THR A 43 -53.20 4.03 -10.31
CA THR A 43 -52.93 3.53 -11.66
C THR A 43 -53.82 4.30 -12.66
N THR A 44 -53.30 4.66 -13.84
CA THR A 44 -54.08 4.69 -15.10
C THR A 44 -53.14 4.71 -16.31
N THR A 45 -53.08 3.59 -17.01
CA THR A 45 -53.39 3.25 -18.42
C THR A 45 -52.90 4.16 -19.56
N ASP A 46 -52.14 3.47 -20.48
CA ASP A 46 -51.86 3.79 -21.86
C ASP A 46 -53.07 4.10 -22.73
N PRO A 47 -52.93 4.68 -23.96
CA PRO A 47 -52.41 3.92 -25.08
C PRO A 47 -51.67 4.70 -26.21
N LYS A 48 -50.71 4.01 -26.85
CA LYS A 48 -50.43 3.82 -28.28
C LYS A 48 -50.73 4.95 -29.31
N THR A 49 -49.70 5.40 -30.03
CA THR A 49 -49.77 5.54 -31.51
C THR A 49 -48.32 5.68 -32.09
N THR A 50 -48.10 4.85 -33.10
CA THR A 50 -47.01 4.77 -34.05
C THR A 50 -46.85 6.03 -34.90
N ASN A 51 -45.59 6.43 -35.21
CA ASN A 51 -45.24 6.77 -36.62
C ASN A 51 -43.70 6.76 -36.82
N ASN A 52 -43.30 6.00 -37.85
CA ASN A 52 -42.00 5.99 -38.49
C ASN A 52 -41.69 7.33 -39.16
N VAL A 53 -40.47 7.86 -38.98
CA VAL A 53 -39.79 8.59 -40.06
C VAL A 53 -38.29 8.28 -39.98
N THR A 54 -37.80 7.67 -41.02
CA THR A 54 -36.41 7.41 -41.34
C THR A 54 -35.72 8.72 -41.74
N THR A 55 -34.59 9.06 -41.16
CA THR A 55 -33.61 9.95 -41.83
C THR A 55 -32.19 9.54 -41.43
N THR A 56 -31.42 9.34 -42.47
CA THR A 56 -30.04 8.87 -42.52
C THR A 56 -29.02 9.91 -42.05
N THR A 57 -28.06 9.47 -41.25
CA THR A 57 -26.56 9.66 -41.21
C THR A 57 -25.96 11.05 -41.51
N PRO A 58 -24.83 11.46 -40.86
CA PRO A 58 -23.56 10.74 -40.92
C PRO A 58 -22.82 10.58 -39.59
N GLU A 59 -22.18 9.44 -39.52
CA GLU A 59 -21.21 8.97 -38.55
C GLU A 59 -19.95 9.86 -38.52
N ALA A 60 -19.67 10.51 -37.35
CA ALA A 60 -18.39 11.15 -37.11
C ALA A 60 -17.50 10.15 -36.37
N LYS A 61 -16.48 9.63 -37.05
CA LYS A 61 -15.39 8.81 -36.48
C LYS A 61 -14.68 9.55 -35.36
N LYS A 62 -14.77 8.99 -34.16
CA LYS A 62 -13.92 9.33 -33.00
C LYS A 62 -12.59 8.60 -33.21
N PRO A 63 -11.43 9.26 -33.09
CA PRO A 63 -10.16 8.53 -33.10
C PRO A 63 -10.02 7.74 -31.79
N ASP A 64 -9.97 6.44 -31.95
CA ASP A 64 -9.54 5.49 -30.90
C ASP A 64 -8.02 5.62 -30.77
N VAL A 65 -7.57 6.30 -29.72
CA VAL A 65 -6.16 6.33 -29.33
C VAL A 65 -6.06 5.68 -27.97
N THR A 66 -6.07 4.35 -27.97
CA THR A 66 -5.57 3.57 -26.85
C THR A 66 -4.03 3.63 -26.90
N PRO A 67 -3.33 4.19 -25.93
CA PRO A 67 -1.90 4.06 -25.87
C PRO A 67 -1.58 2.61 -25.48
N THR A 68 -1.22 1.81 -26.46
CA THR A 68 -0.57 0.52 -26.23
C THR A 68 0.82 0.81 -25.68
N VAL A 69 0.97 0.77 -24.37
CA VAL A 69 2.29 0.71 -23.74
C VAL A 69 2.81 -0.69 -24.02
N GLU A 70 3.76 -0.83 -24.95
CA GLU A 70 4.54 -2.05 -25.13
C GLU A 70 5.34 -2.29 -23.82
N GLU A 71 4.87 -3.22 -23.01
CA GLU A 71 5.69 -3.81 -21.96
C GLU A 71 6.89 -4.49 -22.64
N LYS A 72 8.09 -3.92 -22.47
CA LYS A 72 9.30 -4.62 -22.84
C LYS A 72 9.35 -5.94 -22.07
N PRO A 73 9.48 -7.09 -22.77
CA PRO A 73 9.49 -8.38 -22.11
C PRO A 73 10.63 -8.44 -21.10
N VAL A 74 10.28 -8.73 -19.84
CA VAL A 74 11.24 -9.08 -18.80
C VAL A 74 11.85 -10.41 -19.19
N VAL A 75 13.11 -10.42 -19.67
CA VAL A 75 13.81 -11.65 -19.99
C VAL A 75 14.24 -12.31 -18.67
N PRO A 76 13.70 -13.47 -18.31
CA PRO A 76 14.12 -14.17 -17.11
C PRO A 76 15.60 -14.56 -17.21
N VAL A 77 16.38 -14.31 -16.16
CA VAL A 77 17.72 -14.91 -16.05
C VAL A 77 17.54 -16.39 -15.75
N VAL A 78 17.58 -17.22 -16.79
CA VAL A 78 17.50 -18.67 -16.63
C VAL A 78 18.87 -19.16 -16.15
N LEU A 79 19.05 -19.31 -14.85
CA LEU A 79 20.15 -20.09 -14.30
C LEU A 79 19.70 -21.56 -14.24
N PRO A 80 20.40 -22.48 -14.91
CA PRO A 80 20.00 -23.89 -14.96
C PRO A 80 20.17 -24.60 -13.62
N ASN A 81 20.84 -23.99 -12.63
CA ASN A 81 21.11 -24.57 -11.31
C ASN A 81 21.09 -23.45 -10.23
N THR A 82 20.20 -23.56 -9.25
CA THR A 82 20.08 -22.61 -8.14
C THR A 82 21.00 -22.95 -6.95
N SER A 83 21.70 -24.10 -6.96
CA SER A 83 22.51 -24.58 -5.83
C SER A 83 23.67 -23.66 -5.43
N GLY A 84 24.07 -22.73 -6.31
CA GLY A 84 25.09 -21.71 -6.04
C GLY A 84 24.57 -20.36 -5.53
N LEU A 85 23.25 -20.18 -5.50
CA LEU A 85 22.67 -18.91 -5.06
C LEU A 85 22.63 -18.82 -3.53
N GLN A 86 22.97 -17.64 -3.00
CA GLN A 86 23.00 -17.42 -1.56
C GLN A 86 21.58 -17.42 -0.98
N THR A 87 21.39 -18.18 0.11
CA THR A 87 20.12 -18.28 0.85
C THR A 87 20.12 -17.43 2.11
N LYS A 88 21.28 -16.86 2.49
CA LYS A 88 21.41 -16.03 3.68
C LYS A 88 20.48 -14.83 3.59
N THR A 89 19.69 -14.61 4.65
CA THR A 89 18.84 -13.44 4.79
C THR A 89 19.65 -12.16 4.84
N ILE A 90 19.27 -11.21 3.99
CA ILE A 90 19.74 -9.83 3.97
C ILE A 90 18.55 -8.94 4.30
N GLY A 91 18.68 -8.10 5.32
CA GLY A 91 17.68 -7.07 5.64
C GLY A 91 17.94 -5.81 4.83
N TRP A 92 16.94 -5.31 4.14
CA TRP A 92 16.96 -4.00 3.53
C TRP A 92 16.45 -2.96 4.54
N SER A 93 17.25 -1.93 4.76
CA SER A 93 16.86 -0.72 5.48
C SER A 93 17.43 0.48 4.77
N TRP A 94 16.66 1.55 4.64
CA TRP A 94 17.14 2.80 4.06
C TRP A 94 18.30 3.44 4.88
N GLU A 95 18.42 3.06 6.18
CA GLU A 95 19.50 3.53 7.07
C GLU A 95 20.77 2.65 7.02
N TYR A 96 20.64 1.35 6.79
CA TYR A 96 21.77 0.41 6.97
C TYR A 96 21.92 -0.64 5.88
N SER A 97 21.33 -0.43 4.72
CA SER A 97 21.43 -1.46 3.66
C SER A 97 22.90 -1.72 3.33
N PRO A 98 23.32 -2.99 3.30
CA PRO A 98 24.67 -3.34 2.95
C PRO A 98 25.06 -2.80 1.58
N ARG A 99 26.32 -2.30 1.43
CA ARG A 99 26.77 -1.70 0.17
C ARG A 99 26.62 -2.62 -1.05
N ASP A 100 26.82 -3.92 -0.85
CA ASP A 100 26.72 -4.93 -1.90
C ASP A 100 25.29 -5.27 -2.28
N SER A 101 24.29 -4.90 -1.47
CA SER A 101 22.87 -5.15 -1.74
C SER A 101 22.40 -4.45 -3.01
N ALA A 102 22.88 -3.23 -3.29
CA ALA A 102 22.49 -2.49 -4.50
C ALA A 102 22.90 -3.22 -5.79
N THR A 103 24.10 -3.81 -5.81
CA THR A 103 24.57 -4.62 -6.95
C THR A 103 23.72 -5.88 -7.11
N LEU A 104 23.38 -6.53 -5.99
CA LEU A 104 22.56 -7.71 -6.01
C LEU A 104 21.12 -7.40 -6.47
N LEU A 105 20.51 -6.30 -6.00
CA LEU A 105 19.21 -5.84 -6.47
C LEU A 105 19.21 -5.58 -7.98
N SER A 106 20.23 -4.85 -8.48
CA SER A 106 20.34 -4.54 -9.90
C SER A 106 20.45 -5.81 -10.78
N LYS A 107 21.14 -6.84 -10.29
CA LYS A 107 21.27 -8.14 -11.00
C LYS A 107 19.92 -8.81 -11.22
N TYR A 108 18.96 -8.64 -10.30
CA TYR A 108 17.67 -9.31 -10.31
C TYR A 108 16.48 -8.34 -10.48
N GLN A 109 16.69 -7.21 -11.15
CA GLN A 109 15.65 -6.20 -11.39
C GLN A 109 14.96 -5.72 -10.09
N GLY A 110 15.78 -5.49 -9.06
CA GLY A 110 15.34 -4.89 -7.80
C GLY A 110 15.59 -3.39 -7.80
N TYR A 111 14.64 -2.61 -7.30
CA TYR A 111 14.68 -1.16 -7.27
C TYR A 111 14.41 -0.62 -5.87
N ALA A 112 15.27 0.29 -5.41
CA ALA A 112 15.02 1.13 -4.23
C ALA A 112 14.92 2.61 -4.62
N TYR A 113 15.43 2.94 -5.79
CA TYR A 113 15.39 4.26 -6.41
C TYR A 113 15.03 4.13 -7.89
N GLY A 114 14.41 5.15 -8.45
CA GLY A 114 14.35 5.38 -9.88
C GLY A 114 15.50 6.26 -10.35
N ASP A 115 15.24 7.15 -11.33
CA ASP A 115 16.23 8.09 -11.88
C ASP A 115 16.55 9.20 -10.87
N THR A 116 17.70 9.09 -10.21
CA THR A 116 18.16 10.05 -9.18
C THR A 116 18.58 11.41 -9.74
N SER A 117 18.63 11.59 -11.06
CA SER A 117 18.86 12.89 -11.69
C SER A 117 17.61 13.76 -11.78
N LYS A 118 16.41 13.18 -11.53
CA LYS A 118 15.13 13.84 -11.67
C LYS A 118 14.40 13.93 -10.34
N LYS A 119 13.74 15.06 -10.08
CA LYS A 119 12.88 15.27 -8.92
C LYS A 119 11.58 14.47 -9.06
N ILE A 120 11.68 13.15 -9.04
CA ILE A 120 10.56 12.21 -9.11
C ILE A 120 10.42 11.50 -7.76
N ILE A 121 9.17 11.34 -7.33
CA ILE A 121 8.77 10.52 -6.17
C ILE A 121 7.91 9.37 -6.70
N TYR A 122 8.27 8.15 -6.31
CA TYR A 122 7.44 6.96 -6.44
C TYR A 122 6.83 6.68 -5.06
N LEU A 123 5.56 7.07 -4.90
CA LEU A 123 4.87 6.93 -3.63
C LEU A 123 4.26 5.53 -3.52
N THR A 124 4.55 4.82 -2.43
CA THR A 124 4.10 3.45 -2.25
C THR A 124 3.57 3.19 -0.85
N PHE A 125 2.59 2.30 -0.75
CA PHE A 125 1.96 1.88 0.49
C PHE A 125 1.96 0.37 0.61
N ASP A 126 2.25 -0.14 1.82
CA ASP A 126 2.06 -1.55 2.14
C ASP A 126 0.73 -1.75 2.85
N GLU A 127 -0.02 -2.75 2.37
CA GLU A 127 -1.38 -3.09 2.78
C GLU A 127 -1.43 -4.53 3.33
N GLY A 128 -1.11 -4.66 4.61
CA GLY A 128 -1.23 -5.93 5.32
C GLY A 128 -2.67 -6.24 5.69
N TYR A 129 -3.40 -5.24 6.15
CA TYR A 129 -4.82 -5.24 6.51
C TYR A 129 -5.37 -3.80 6.50
N GLU A 130 -6.71 -3.65 6.40
CA GLU A 130 -7.35 -2.34 6.47
C GLU A 130 -7.57 -1.90 7.92
N ASN A 131 -7.31 -0.61 8.20
CA ASN A 131 -7.48 0.02 9.52
C ASN A 131 -8.33 1.31 9.45
N GLY A 132 -9.11 1.51 8.38
CA GLY A 132 -10.01 2.63 8.21
C GLY A 132 -9.40 3.87 7.55
N TYR A 133 -8.11 3.86 7.20
CA TYR A 133 -7.42 5.03 6.64
C TYR A 133 -7.18 4.96 5.13
N THR A 134 -7.20 3.79 4.52
CA THR A 134 -7.02 3.65 3.06
C THR A 134 -8.02 4.47 2.25
N PRO A 135 -9.32 4.56 2.60
CA PRO A 135 -10.26 5.44 1.88
C PRO A 135 -9.82 6.90 1.84
N SER A 136 -9.38 7.47 2.97
CA SER A 136 -8.96 8.88 3.05
C SER A 136 -7.63 9.13 2.35
N ILE A 137 -6.73 8.15 2.34
CA ILE A 137 -5.48 8.18 1.56
C ILE A 137 -5.81 8.25 0.07
N LEU A 138 -6.71 7.39 -0.43
CA LEU A 138 -7.16 7.41 -1.83
C LEU A 138 -7.84 8.74 -2.20
N ASP A 139 -8.70 9.27 -1.32
CA ASP A 139 -9.33 10.58 -1.53
C ASP A 139 -8.28 11.70 -1.69
N THR A 140 -7.25 11.67 -0.84
CA THR A 140 -6.14 12.65 -0.88
C THR A 140 -5.32 12.51 -2.16
N LEU A 141 -4.96 11.28 -2.55
CA LEU A 141 -4.21 11.01 -3.78
C LEU A 141 -4.98 11.50 -5.01
N LYS A 142 -6.27 11.19 -5.07
CA LYS A 142 -7.17 11.63 -6.15
C LYS A 142 -7.30 13.15 -6.22
N ALA A 143 -7.55 13.82 -5.09
CA ALA A 143 -7.67 15.27 -5.02
C ALA A 143 -6.41 16.00 -5.49
N ASN A 144 -5.25 15.36 -5.33
CA ASN A 144 -3.96 15.91 -5.73
C ASN A 144 -3.47 15.40 -7.10
N ASN A 145 -4.19 14.51 -7.79
CA ASN A 145 -3.75 13.83 -9.01
C ASN A 145 -2.37 13.16 -8.85
N VAL A 146 -2.20 12.37 -7.80
CA VAL A 146 -0.96 11.67 -7.47
C VAL A 146 -1.16 10.17 -7.62
N PRO A 147 -0.44 9.48 -8.53
CA PRO A 147 -0.44 8.03 -8.60
C PRO A 147 0.39 7.44 -7.45
N ALA A 148 0.02 6.25 -7.02
CA ALA A 148 0.75 5.48 -6.02
C ALA A 148 0.74 3.99 -6.36
N ALA A 149 1.55 3.20 -5.65
CA ALA A 149 1.47 1.74 -5.69
C ALA A 149 1.10 1.20 -4.30
N PHE A 150 0.19 0.24 -4.27
CA PHE A 150 -0.26 -0.44 -3.06
C PHE A 150 0.16 -1.91 -3.13
N PHE A 151 1.04 -2.33 -2.24
CA PHE A 151 1.51 -3.70 -2.14
C PHE A 151 0.62 -4.46 -1.17
N CYS A 152 -0.25 -5.32 -1.72
CA CYS A 152 -1.31 -5.95 -0.98
C CYS A 152 -0.97 -7.41 -0.62
N THR A 153 -1.22 -7.80 0.62
CA THR A 153 -1.20 -9.20 1.06
C THR A 153 -2.51 -9.91 0.71
N SER A 154 -2.52 -11.25 0.72
CA SER A 154 -3.78 -12.00 0.58
C SER A 154 -4.80 -11.67 1.67
N PRO A 155 -4.44 -11.52 2.97
CA PRO A 155 -5.36 -11.07 4.00
C PRO A 155 -6.01 -9.71 3.73
N PHE A 156 -5.27 -8.74 3.18
CA PHE A 156 -5.88 -7.47 2.77
C PHE A 156 -6.87 -7.68 1.63
N ILE A 157 -6.47 -8.40 0.57
CA ILE A 157 -7.28 -8.60 -0.63
C ILE A 157 -8.62 -9.25 -0.31
N THR A 158 -8.61 -10.30 0.51
CA THR A 158 -9.81 -11.09 0.88
C THR A 158 -10.52 -10.54 2.11
N GLY A 159 -9.95 -9.53 2.75
CA GLY A 159 -10.37 -8.98 4.02
C GLY A 159 -11.65 -8.14 3.94
N THR A 160 -12.13 -7.83 5.14
CA THR A 160 -13.31 -7.00 5.37
C THR A 160 -13.03 -6.08 6.55
N PHE A 161 -13.36 -4.81 6.42
CA PHE A 161 -13.28 -3.84 7.51
C PHE A 161 -14.65 -3.22 7.75
N ASN A 162 -15.12 -3.22 9.00
CA ASN A 162 -16.46 -2.73 9.40
C ASN A 162 -17.59 -3.23 8.48
N GLY A 163 -17.55 -4.51 8.10
CA GLY A 163 -18.56 -5.16 7.26
C GLY A 163 -18.43 -4.88 5.75
N VAL A 164 -17.47 -4.05 5.34
CA VAL A 164 -17.22 -3.72 3.93
C VAL A 164 -16.01 -4.51 3.44
N LYS A 165 -16.16 -5.23 2.33
CA LYS A 165 -15.05 -5.95 1.69
C LYS A 165 -14.00 -4.99 1.14
N ASN A 166 -12.72 -5.28 1.35
CA ASN A 166 -11.61 -4.50 0.82
C ASN A 166 -11.53 -4.52 -0.73
N GLU A 167 -12.28 -5.43 -1.36
CA GLU A 167 -12.50 -5.41 -2.82
C GLU A 167 -12.93 -4.03 -3.34
N THR A 168 -13.70 -3.27 -2.57
CA THR A 168 -14.12 -1.92 -2.93
C THR A 168 -12.94 -0.95 -3.01
N LEU A 169 -11.95 -1.12 -2.13
CA LEU A 169 -10.71 -0.34 -2.13
C LEU A 169 -9.81 -0.72 -3.31
N LEU A 170 -9.66 -2.02 -3.59
CA LEU A 170 -8.91 -2.49 -4.76
C LEU A 170 -9.50 -1.96 -6.07
N LYS A 171 -10.83 -1.94 -6.20
CA LYS A 171 -11.51 -1.33 -7.36
C LYS A 171 -11.24 0.17 -7.45
N ARG A 172 -11.23 0.88 -6.32
CA ARG A 172 -10.85 2.30 -6.28
C ARG A 172 -9.41 2.50 -6.71
N MET A 173 -8.47 1.76 -6.12
CA MET A 173 -7.05 1.83 -6.47
C MET A 173 -6.85 1.74 -7.98
N MET A 174 -7.45 0.73 -8.61
CA MET A 174 -7.30 0.53 -10.05
C MET A 174 -7.99 1.63 -10.87
N ASN A 175 -9.23 2.01 -10.53
CA ASN A 175 -10.00 3.01 -11.28
C ASN A 175 -9.43 4.43 -11.13
N GLU A 176 -8.70 4.70 -10.06
CA GLU A 176 -8.04 5.97 -9.77
C GLU A 176 -6.58 6.00 -10.28
N GLY A 177 -6.15 4.96 -11.03
CA GLY A 177 -4.85 4.94 -11.72
C GLY A 177 -3.67 4.50 -10.84
N HIS A 178 -3.94 3.87 -9.71
CA HIS A 178 -2.91 3.32 -8.85
C HIS A 178 -2.49 1.90 -9.27
N ILE A 179 -1.28 1.51 -8.89
CA ILE A 179 -0.76 0.16 -9.08
C ILE A 179 -1.16 -0.71 -7.89
N ILE A 180 -1.66 -1.90 -8.15
CA ILE A 180 -1.80 -2.97 -7.17
C ILE A 180 -0.62 -3.92 -7.37
N GLY A 181 0.26 -4.02 -6.38
CA GLY A 181 1.42 -4.90 -6.33
C GLY A 181 1.23 -6.05 -5.34
N ASN A 182 2.16 -6.98 -5.37
CA ASN A 182 2.16 -8.19 -4.56
C ASN A 182 2.99 -8.00 -3.28
N HIS A 183 2.43 -8.38 -2.11
CA HIS A 183 3.12 -8.34 -0.82
C HIS A 183 3.10 -9.69 -0.08
N SER A 184 3.05 -10.79 -0.82
CA SER A 184 2.97 -12.19 -0.39
C SER A 184 1.64 -12.60 0.27
N VAL A 185 1.47 -13.92 0.41
CA VAL A 185 0.28 -14.48 1.07
C VAL A 185 0.33 -14.29 2.58
N GLN A 186 1.46 -14.64 3.21
CA GLN A 186 1.56 -14.75 4.67
C GLN A 186 2.37 -13.62 5.32
N HIS A 187 2.92 -12.69 4.54
CA HIS A 187 3.82 -11.64 5.02
C HIS A 187 5.01 -12.19 5.83
N LYS A 188 5.60 -13.29 5.38
CA LYS A 188 6.78 -13.90 6.00
C LYS A 188 8.07 -13.46 5.31
N SER A 189 9.19 -13.56 6.04
CA SER A 189 10.53 -13.40 5.46
C SER A 189 10.72 -14.33 4.27
N MET A 190 10.94 -13.78 3.07
CA MET A 190 11.03 -14.58 1.85
C MET A 190 12.23 -15.55 1.80
N PRO A 191 13.40 -15.24 2.39
CA PRO A 191 14.54 -16.15 2.46
C PRO A 191 14.29 -17.49 3.16
N ILE A 192 13.22 -17.62 3.98
CA ILE A 192 12.88 -18.90 4.62
C ILE A 192 12.38 -19.95 3.61
N PHE A 193 11.87 -19.49 2.46
CA PHE A 193 11.37 -20.36 1.41
C PHE A 193 12.52 -20.70 0.43
N THR A 194 13.26 -21.74 0.75
CA THR A 194 14.36 -22.23 -0.11
C THR A 194 13.88 -23.22 -1.18
N ASP A 195 12.72 -23.83 -0.96
CA ASP A 195 12.01 -24.62 -1.98
C ASP A 195 11.25 -23.69 -2.92
N GLU A 196 11.43 -23.89 -4.22
CA GLU A 196 10.85 -23.02 -5.25
C GLU A 196 9.31 -23.05 -5.22
N SER A 197 8.72 -24.21 -5.07
CA SER A 197 7.26 -24.36 -5.07
C SER A 197 6.64 -23.66 -3.85
N ALA A 198 7.28 -23.72 -2.69
CA ALA A 198 6.85 -23.01 -1.49
C ALA A 198 7.01 -21.49 -1.65
N PHE A 199 8.08 -21.02 -2.30
CA PHE A 199 8.27 -19.61 -2.63
C PHE A 199 7.21 -19.13 -3.62
N ASP A 200 7.02 -19.85 -4.70
CA ASP A 200 6.05 -19.51 -5.75
C ASP A 200 4.62 -19.40 -5.20
N ALA A 201 4.26 -20.27 -4.26
CA ALA A 201 2.95 -20.25 -3.61
C ALA A 201 2.68 -18.92 -2.86
N GLU A 202 3.71 -18.27 -2.31
CA GLU A 202 3.56 -16.96 -1.65
C GLU A 202 3.22 -15.84 -2.64
N LEU A 203 3.65 -15.93 -3.90
CA LEU A 203 3.34 -14.91 -4.90
C LEU A 203 2.08 -15.28 -5.71
N THR A 204 2.00 -16.53 -6.18
CA THR A 204 0.87 -16.97 -7.01
C THR A 204 -0.45 -17.08 -6.23
N GLY A 205 -0.37 -17.28 -4.91
CA GLY A 205 -1.54 -17.22 -4.04
C GLY A 205 -2.18 -15.82 -4.00
N VAL A 206 -1.39 -14.75 -4.03
CA VAL A 206 -1.89 -13.36 -4.15
C VAL A 206 -2.51 -13.13 -5.53
N GLU A 207 -1.86 -13.62 -6.60
CA GLU A 207 -2.43 -13.56 -7.96
C GLU A 207 -3.80 -14.24 -8.02
N SER A 208 -3.89 -15.42 -7.40
CA SER A 208 -5.16 -16.17 -7.34
C SER A 208 -6.24 -15.40 -6.59
N ALA A 209 -5.89 -14.75 -5.46
CA ALA A 209 -6.83 -13.92 -4.71
C ALA A 209 -7.37 -12.74 -5.54
N ILE A 210 -6.49 -12.06 -6.28
CA ILE A 210 -6.86 -10.95 -7.17
C ILE A 210 -7.70 -11.44 -8.35
N ASN A 211 -7.33 -12.55 -8.97
CA ASN A 211 -8.04 -13.09 -10.13
C ASN A 211 -9.48 -13.53 -9.81
N ASN A 212 -9.79 -13.78 -8.53
CA ASN A 212 -11.16 -14.04 -8.08
C ASN A 212 -12.02 -12.76 -7.99
N ILE A 213 -11.44 -11.57 -8.20
CA ILE A 213 -12.16 -10.29 -8.17
C ILE A 213 -12.34 -9.77 -9.60
N PRO A 214 -13.56 -9.79 -10.15
CA PRO A 214 -13.79 -9.36 -11.53
C PRO A 214 -13.32 -7.93 -11.78
N GLY A 215 -12.57 -7.76 -12.88
CA GLY A 215 -12.13 -6.46 -13.36
C GLY A 215 -10.92 -5.89 -12.63
N ILE A 216 -10.32 -6.60 -11.65
CA ILE A 216 -9.08 -6.18 -11.00
C ILE A 216 -7.88 -6.86 -11.69
N LYS A 217 -6.79 -6.10 -11.84
CA LYS A 217 -5.50 -6.60 -12.35
C LYS A 217 -4.41 -6.20 -11.39
N MET A 218 -3.50 -7.14 -11.12
CA MET A 218 -2.27 -6.89 -10.36
C MET A 218 -1.10 -6.71 -11.33
N SER A 219 -0.24 -5.75 -11.03
CA SER A 219 1.01 -5.54 -11.76
C SER A 219 2.11 -6.46 -11.22
N LYS A 220 3.09 -6.79 -12.06
CA LYS A 220 4.21 -7.67 -11.70
C LYS A 220 5.30 -6.91 -10.89
N PHE A 221 4.86 -6.19 -9.85
CA PHE A 221 5.71 -5.60 -8.83
C PHE A 221 5.52 -6.33 -7.51
N PHE A 222 6.62 -6.76 -6.92
CA PHE A 222 6.63 -7.45 -5.63
C PHE A 222 7.46 -6.67 -4.62
N ARG A 223 6.92 -6.49 -3.42
CA ARG A 223 7.70 -5.99 -2.29
C ARG A 223 7.92 -7.12 -1.29
N PRO A 224 9.20 -7.50 -1.04
CA PRO A 224 9.50 -8.49 -0.01
C PRO A 224 9.03 -8.01 1.36
N PRO A 225 8.25 -8.83 2.10
CA PRO A 225 7.87 -8.52 3.47
C PRO A 225 9.08 -8.25 4.36
N MET A 226 8.95 -7.32 5.31
CA MET A 226 10.00 -6.90 6.24
C MET A 226 11.25 -6.33 5.56
N GLY A 227 11.24 -6.14 4.24
CA GLY A 227 12.43 -5.79 3.48
C GLY A 227 13.48 -6.91 3.43
N GLU A 228 13.12 -8.14 3.79
CA GLU A 228 14.05 -9.26 3.85
C GLU A 228 14.11 -10.04 2.54
N PHE A 229 15.31 -10.33 2.10
CA PHE A 229 15.57 -11.05 0.85
C PHE A 229 16.86 -11.87 0.94
N SER A 230 17.05 -12.76 -0.03
CA SER A 230 18.31 -13.46 -0.33
C SER A 230 18.53 -13.42 -1.83
N GLU A 231 19.72 -13.81 -2.30
CA GLU A 231 19.95 -13.93 -3.74
C GLU A 231 18.95 -14.92 -4.37
N LEU A 232 18.70 -16.04 -3.71
CA LEU A 232 17.76 -17.06 -4.18
C LEU A 232 16.33 -16.50 -4.27
N SER A 233 15.86 -15.75 -3.26
CA SER A 233 14.52 -15.16 -3.28
C SER A 233 14.35 -14.11 -4.37
N LEU A 234 15.37 -13.31 -4.66
CA LEU A 234 15.36 -12.37 -5.79
C LEU A 234 15.29 -13.09 -7.13
N TYR A 235 16.05 -14.19 -7.27
CA TYR A 235 16.01 -15.02 -8.48
C TYR A 235 14.62 -15.61 -8.72
N TYR A 236 14.00 -16.22 -7.70
CA TYR A 236 12.64 -16.76 -7.81
C TYR A 236 11.61 -15.68 -8.14
N THR A 237 11.72 -14.50 -7.50
CA THR A 237 10.86 -13.35 -7.81
C THR A 237 10.95 -12.97 -9.28
N GLN A 238 12.18 -12.82 -9.80
CA GLN A 238 12.41 -12.48 -11.21
C GLN A 238 11.93 -13.59 -12.16
N LYS A 239 12.13 -14.87 -11.80
CA LYS A 239 11.68 -16.02 -12.59
C LYS A 239 10.16 -16.04 -12.78
N LEU A 240 9.39 -15.57 -11.79
CA LEU A 240 7.94 -15.39 -11.88
C LEU A 240 7.53 -14.11 -12.65
N GLY A 241 8.50 -13.38 -13.21
CA GLY A 241 8.28 -12.17 -13.99
C GLY A 241 8.05 -10.91 -13.15
N TYR A 242 8.36 -10.94 -11.85
CA TYR A 242 8.23 -9.78 -10.97
C TYR A 242 9.50 -8.94 -10.93
N LYS A 243 9.32 -7.62 -10.79
CA LYS A 243 10.35 -6.69 -10.32
C LYS A 243 10.25 -6.55 -8.80
N SER A 244 11.38 -6.68 -8.09
CA SER A 244 11.43 -6.49 -6.63
C SER A 244 11.51 -5.01 -6.30
N ILE A 245 10.55 -4.49 -5.52
CA ILE A 245 10.47 -3.07 -5.17
C ILE A 245 10.78 -2.89 -3.67
N PHE A 246 11.94 -2.32 -3.41
CA PHE A 246 12.36 -1.87 -2.10
C PHE A 246 12.03 -0.38 -1.93
N PHE A 247 12.68 0.28 -0.98
CA PHE A 247 12.42 1.68 -0.67
C PHE A 247 13.71 2.40 -0.29
N ALA A 248 13.78 3.67 -0.61
CA ALA A 248 14.87 4.55 -0.23
C ALA A 248 14.57 5.34 1.04
N PHE A 249 13.32 5.29 1.50
CA PHE A 249 12.88 5.82 2.77
C PHE A 249 11.68 5.01 3.29
N ALA A 250 11.71 4.73 4.59
CA ALA A 250 10.61 4.24 5.40
C ALA A 250 10.77 4.75 6.84
N TYR A 251 9.74 4.63 7.64
CA TYR A 251 9.83 4.92 9.07
C TYR A 251 8.83 4.05 9.85
N ASN A 252 8.88 4.07 11.17
CA ASN A 252 7.99 3.25 11.99
C ASN A 252 6.61 3.91 12.09
N ASP A 253 5.75 3.68 11.10
CA ASP A 253 4.39 4.20 10.98
C ASP A 253 3.30 3.12 11.11
N TYR A 254 3.71 1.84 11.13
CA TYR A 254 2.82 0.68 11.14
C TYR A 254 2.34 0.26 12.55
N THR A 255 2.89 0.82 13.61
CA THR A 255 2.46 0.53 14.97
C THR A 255 1.20 1.33 15.30
N VAL A 256 0.02 0.71 15.11
CA VAL A 256 -1.28 1.43 15.15
C VAL A 256 -1.60 2.08 16.48
N ASP A 257 -1.17 1.47 17.59
CA ASP A 257 -1.40 1.97 18.96
C ASP A 257 -0.34 2.99 19.44
N ASN A 258 0.73 3.17 18.65
CA ASN A 258 1.80 4.11 18.96
C ASN A 258 2.23 4.84 17.70
N GLN A 259 1.36 5.70 17.21
CA GLN A 259 1.60 6.45 15.98
C GLN A 259 2.60 7.59 16.20
N PRO A 260 3.50 7.84 15.24
CA PRO A 260 4.41 8.99 15.27
C PRO A 260 3.65 10.32 15.32
N ASP A 261 4.24 11.30 16.00
CA ASP A 261 3.72 12.68 15.95
C ASP A 261 3.65 13.19 14.51
N PRO A 262 2.52 13.74 14.05
CA PRO A 262 2.34 14.16 12.66
C PRO A 262 3.34 15.22 12.18
N VAL A 263 3.72 16.18 13.04
CA VAL A 263 4.65 17.24 12.69
C VAL A 263 6.06 16.68 12.53
N ALA A 264 6.50 15.86 13.49
CA ALA A 264 7.79 15.19 13.44
C ALA A 264 7.90 14.21 12.27
N ALA A 265 6.83 13.45 11.99
CA ALA A 265 6.77 12.52 10.87
C ALA A 265 6.90 13.25 9.53
N LYS A 266 6.13 14.32 9.31
CA LYS A 266 6.23 15.16 8.11
C LYS A 266 7.63 15.72 7.93
N ALA A 267 8.21 16.29 8.98
CA ALA A 267 9.55 16.86 8.94
C ALA A 267 10.60 15.80 8.57
N LYS A 268 10.51 14.59 9.17
CA LYS A 268 11.40 13.47 8.86
C LYS A 268 11.29 13.02 7.41
N ILE A 269 10.07 12.84 6.89
CA ILE A 269 9.85 12.43 5.49
C ILE A 269 10.45 13.47 4.53
N LEU A 270 10.20 14.76 4.74
CA LEU A 270 10.75 15.84 3.91
C LEU A 270 12.28 15.89 3.97
N GLN A 271 12.87 15.73 5.14
CA GLN A 271 14.32 15.74 5.36
C GLN A 271 15.05 14.66 4.52
N TYR A 272 14.43 13.49 4.36
CA TYR A 272 15.02 12.37 3.65
C TYR A 272 14.54 12.22 2.20
N THR A 273 13.65 13.10 1.74
CA THR A 273 13.21 13.12 0.34
C THR A 273 14.36 13.52 -0.58
N LYS A 274 14.61 12.71 -1.60
CA LYS A 274 15.67 12.92 -2.61
C LYS A 274 15.14 12.60 -4.00
N PRO A 275 15.75 13.12 -5.08
CA PRO A 275 15.37 12.79 -6.44
C PRO A 275 15.37 11.27 -6.71
N GLY A 276 14.36 10.80 -7.43
CA GLY A 276 14.19 9.39 -7.78
C GLY A 276 13.76 8.47 -6.66
N ILE A 277 13.34 9.01 -5.52
CA ILE A 277 13.05 8.23 -4.31
C ILE A 277 11.82 7.33 -4.46
N ILE A 278 11.94 6.07 -4.02
CA ILE A 278 10.80 5.21 -3.71
C ILE A 278 10.52 5.33 -2.22
N ILE A 279 9.35 5.86 -1.85
CA ILE A 279 8.94 6.06 -0.46
C ILE A 279 7.98 4.94 -0.06
N LEU A 280 8.27 4.28 1.06
CA LEU A 280 7.37 3.34 1.72
C LEU A 280 6.64 4.03 2.87
N LEU A 281 5.32 3.98 2.80
CA LEU A 281 4.39 4.29 3.89
C LEU A 281 3.46 3.09 4.12
N HIS A 282 2.79 3.05 5.28
CA HIS A 282 1.77 2.04 5.55
C HIS A 282 0.39 2.71 5.62
N ALA A 283 -0.61 2.16 4.94
CA ALA A 283 -1.94 2.74 4.91
C ALA A 283 -2.73 2.54 6.21
N VAL A 284 -2.28 1.63 7.08
CA VAL A 284 -2.82 1.48 8.44
C VAL A 284 -2.53 2.68 9.36
N SER A 285 -1.67 3.61 8.93
CA SER A 285 -1.20 4.74 9.72
C SER A 285 -2.17 5.92 9.72
N LYS A 286 -2.70 6.26 10.89
CA LYS A 286 -3.45 7.50 11.10
C LYS A 286 -2.60 8.73 10.79
N THR A 287 -1.33 8.71 11.19
CA THR A 287 -0.40 9.82 10.96
C THR A 287 -0.22 10.06 9.46
N ASN A 288 0.03 9.01 8.66
CA ASN A 288 0.16 9.14 7.21
C ASN A 288 -1.10 9.73 6.59
N ALA A 289 -2.28 9.21 6.93
CA ALA A 289 -3.56 9.74 6.44
C ALA A 289 -3.74 11.23 6.79
N THR A 290 -3.27 11.65 7.96
CA THR A 290 -3.39 13.05 8.43
C THR A 290 -2.46 14.00 7.67
N ILE A 291 -1.21 13.58 7.39
CA ILE A 291 -0.19 14.49 6.84
C ILE A 291 -0.10 14.46 5.30
N LEU A 292 -0.66 13.44 4.63
CA LEU A 292 -0.42 13.14 3.21
C LEU A 292 -0.73 14.33 2.29
N ASP A 293 -1.87 15.00 2.47
CA ASP A 293 -2.23 16.17 1.63
C ASP A 293 -1.19 17.29 1.74
N SER A 294 -0.84 17.65 2.97
CA SER A 294 0.15 18.71 3.21
C SER A 294 1.56 18.32 2.77
N LEU A 295 1.87 17.03 2.79
CA LEU A 295 3.15 16.48 2.36
C LEU A 295 3.26 16.53 0.81
N ILE A 296 2.21 16.12 0.10
CA ILE A 296 2.14 16.19 -1.36
C ILE A 296 2.27 17.63 -1.85
N LYS A 297 1.56 18.57 -1.22
CA LYS A 297 1.63 19.98 -1.57
C LYS A 297 3.03 20.55 -1.38
N GLU A 298 3.70 20.17 -0.30
CA GLU A 298 5.08 20.56 -0.03
C GLU A 298 6.05 20.00 -1.09
N TRP A 299 5.97 18.72 -1.42
CA TRP A 299 6.79 18.12 -2.46
C TRP A 299 6.59 18.80 -3.84
N LYS A 300 5.33 19.08 -4.20
CA LYS A 300 5.02 19.82 -5.44
C LYS A 300 5.61 21.25 -5.42
N SER A 301 5.55 21.94 -4.29
CA SER A 301 6.16 23.28 -4.16
C SER A 301 7.69 23.26 -4.31
N GLN A 302 8.32 22.14 -3.94
CA GLN A 302 9.75 21.88 -4.12
C GLN A 302 10.10 21.41 -5.55
N GLY A 303 9.11 21.28 -6.43
CA GLY A 303 9.29 20.88 -7.83
C GLY A 303 9.40 19.38 -8.04
N TYR A 304 8.92 18.56 -7.10
CA TYR A 304 8.81 17.11 -7.32
C TYR A 304 7.57 16.76 -8.14
N GLU A 305 7.75 15.78 -9.03
CA GLU A 305 6.70 15.10 -9.77
C GLU A 305 6.46 13.71 -9.17
N PHE A 306 5.23 13.20 -9.35
CA PHE A 306 4.89 11.85 -8.93
C PHE A 306 4.71 10.96 -10.15
N LYS A 307 5.33 9.80 -10.11
CA LYS A 307 5.30 8.82 -11.20
C LYS A 307 4.87 7.45 -10.69
N THR A 308 4.35 6.65 -11.62
CA THR A 308 4.04 5.24 -11.35
C THR A 308 5.30 4.38 -11.42
N LEU A 309 5.30 3.20 -10.77
CA LEU A 309 6.41 2.25 -10.86
C LEU A 309 6.64 1.73 -12.30
N ASN A 310 5.68 1.87 -13.21
CA ASN A 310 5.86 1.54 -14.63
C ASN A 310 6.89 2.46 -15.31
N GLU A 311 7.20 3.59 -14.71
CA GLU A 311 8.15 4.59 -15.21
C GLU A 311 9.54 4.46 -14.56
N LEU A 312 9.77 3.37 -13.81
CA LEU A 312 11.12 3.00 -13.35
C LEU A 312 12.02 2.67 -14.54
N PRO A 313 13.32 3.01 -14.45
CA PRO A 313 14.27 2.80 -15.56
C PRO A 313 14.48 1.33 -15.91
#